data_d74e21922365a0b0b47b62e9b58f30cc
#
_entry.id   d74e21922365a0b0b47b62e9b58f30cc
#
_cell.length_a   1.000
_cell.length_b   1.000
_cell.length_c   1.000
_cell.angle_alpha   90.00
_cell.angle_beta   90.00
_cell.angle_gamma   90.00
#
_symmetry.space_group_name_H-M   'P 1'
#
loop_
_entity.id
_entity.type
_entity.pdbx_description
1 polymer ?
#
loop_
_entity_poly.entity_id
_entity_poly.type
_entity_poly.pdbx_seq_one_letter_code
_entity_poly.pdbx_strand_id
1 'polypeptide(L)'
;MSESEKQTASVAATGRAEQIIARCRELALCSEVEGETTRTFLWPSMHRVHALLGGWMRAAGIEVSVDAAGNLRGLLPAAGPNPPRLLIGSHLDTVANAGAFDGVLGVVMGVALAEEIAEQSRASAGQRMPFAIEVIGFSEEEGVRFDRPFLGSLALIGQLDAETLASTDRSGVSVADAIRQFGLDPAALPAAVVDESAFAYLEFHIEQGPVLESEGLELGVVDAIAGQTRMQCTFTGHANHAGTTPMGPLRHDALAAAAEWIVEVERHAGATPGLVATVGKIEVPSAAGNVIPGACSATLDVRHAQDAVRQAAVQHYLDCANRAGTARGVTAAHIASLDQAAVPMDTALAALLADATARSTGRAARVITSGAGHDAMIVARRVPAAMLFLRSPGGLSHHPGEAVLPEDVEAALATGVEFLRLLRDDRAMLERVAAPTSRRKQEDLHA
;
A
#
# COMPACT_ATOMS: atom_id res chain seq x y z
N MET A 1 -34.67 2.23 -17.16
CA MET A 1 -33.75 1.51 -18.05
C MET A 1 -34.41 0.22 -18.50
N SER A 2 -34.44 -0.04 -19.80
CA SER A 2 -34.94 -1.31 -20.35
C SER A 2 -33.99 -2.46 -20.04
N GLU A 3 -34.47 -3.71 -20.08
CA GLU A 3 -33.59 -4.89 -19.93
C GLU A 3 -32.48 -4.91 -21.00
N SER A 4 -32.72 -4.36 -22.19
CA SER A 4 -31.75 -4.17 -23.26
C SER A 4 -30.64 -3.17 -22.89
N GLU A 5 -30.97 -2.08 -22.17
CA GLU A 5 -29.97 -1.10 -21.70
C GLU A 5 -29.12 -1.65 -20.55
N LYS A 6 -29.69 -2.46 -19.68
CA LYS A 6 -28.94 -3.17 -18.63
C LYS A 6 -28.01 -4.23 -19.22
N GLN A 7 -28.46 -4.94 -20.24
CA GLN A 7 -27.68 -5.99 -20.90
C GLN A 7 -26.53 -5.39 -21.75
N THR A 8 -26.76 -4.24 -22.40
CA THR A 8 -25.73 -3.52 -23.17
C THR A 8 -24.67 -2.88 -22.23
N ALA A 9 -25.10 -2.34 -21.09
CA ALA A 9 -24.19 -1.82 -20.07
C ALA A 9 -23.31 -2.94 -19.45
N SER A 10 -23.92 -4.11 -19.15
CA SER A 10 -23.19 -5.28 -18.62
C SER A 10 -22.15 -5.83 -19.61
N VAL A 11 -22.48 -5.96 -20.90
CA VAL A 11 -21.57 -6.46 -21.93
C VAL A 11 -20.41 -5.48 -22.20
N ALA A 12 -20.66 -4.16 -22.12
CA ALA A 12 -19.61 -3.16 -22.26
C ALA A 12 -18.67 -3.15 -21.04
N ALA A 13 -19.19 -3.35 -19.80
CA ALA A 13 -18.40 -3.40 -18.58
C ALA A 13 -17.49 -4.65 -18.52
N THR A 14 -18.00 -5.83 -18.88
CA THR A 14 -17.20 -7.08 -18.94
C THR A 14 -15.99 -6.93 -19.87
N GLY A 15 -16.16 -6.32 -21.05
CA GLY A 15 -15.05 -6.02 -21.96
C GLY A 15 -14.00 -5.06 -21.38
N ARG A 16 -14.40 -4.12 -20.51
CA ARG A 16 -13.48 -3.15 -19.87
C ARG A 16 -12.62 -3.80 -18.79
N ALA A 17 -13.20 -4.65 -17.96
CA ALA A 17 -12.45 -5.42 -16.96
C ALA A 17 -11.37 -6.31 -17.60
N GLU A 18 -11.72 -7.03 -18.65
CA GLU A 18 -10.76 -7.83 -19.41
C GLU A 18 -9.63 -6.99 -20.02
N GLN A 19 -9.94 -5.79 -20.51
CA GLN A 19 -8.96 -4.84 -21.02
C GLN A 19 -7.99 -4.36 -19.91
N ILE A 20 -8.49 -4.04 -18.72
CA ILE A 20 -7.68 -3.67 -17.56
C ILE A 20 -6.70 -4.79 -17.22
N ILE A 21 -7.19 -6.03 -17.09
CA ILE A 21 -6.38 -7.21 -16.79
C ILE A 21 -5.31 -7.44 -17.88
N ALA A 22 -5.69 -7.31 -19.15
CA ALA A 22 -4.75 -7.46 -20.26
C ALA A 22 -3.64 -6.40 -20.24
N ARG A 23 -3.98 -5.14 -19.93
CA ARG A 23 -3.02 -4.04 -19.77
C ARG A 23 -2.04 -4.30 -18.59
N CYS A 24 -2.52 -4.77 -17.44
CA CYS A 24 -1.65 -5.16 -16.32
C CYS A 24 -0.66 -6.26 -16.74
N ARG A 25 -1.13 -7.28 -17.45
CA ARG A 25 -0.27 -8.36 -17.95
C ARG A 25 0.72 -7.88 -19.01
N GLU A 26 0.34 -6.93 -19.87
CA GLU A 26 1.25 -6.31 -20.84
C GLU A 26 2.36 -5.51 -20.12
N LEU A 27 2.02 -4.77 -19.06
CA LEU A 27 2.99 -4.05 -18.24
C LEU A 27 3.92 -5.00 -17.45
N ALA A 28 3.43 -6.16 -17.03
CA ALA A 28 4.25 -7.18 -16.36
C ALA A 28 5.39 -7.70 -17.26
N LEU A 29 5.24 -7.67 -18.60
CA LEU A 29 6.30 -8.00 -19.54
C LEU A 29 7.42 -6.95 -19.63
N CYS A 30 7.21 -5.76 -19.04
CA CYS A 30 8.24 -4.73 -18.89
C CYS A 30 9.06 -5.03 -17.66
N SER A 31 10.02 -5.94 -17.76
CA SER A 31 10.80 -6.48 -16.64
C SER A 31 12.30 -6.26 -16.83
N GLU A 32 13.04 -6.30 -15.74
CA GLU A 32 14.50 -6.32 -15.69
C GLU A 32 15.07 -7.73 -15.91
N VAL A 33 14.26 -8.74 -15.60
CA VAL A 33 14.62 -10.16 -15.67
C VAL A 33 13.69 -10.86 -16.67
N GLU A 34 14.28 -11.54 -17.64
CA GLU A 34 13.53 -12.30 -18.63
C GLU A 34 12.76 -13.45 -18.00
N GLY A 35 11.46 -13.53 -18.28
CA GLY A 35 10.56 -14.56 -17.75
C GLY A 35 10.02 -14.31 -16.34
N GLU A 36 10.38 -13.19 -15.72
CA GLU A 36 9.88 -12.75 -14.41
C GLU A 36 9.23 -11.38 -14.52
N THR A 37 8.51 -10.96 -13.49
CA THR A 37 8.05 -9.59 -13.32
C THR A 37 8.89 -8.94 -12.21
N THR A 38 9.93 -8.22 -12.61
CA THR A 38 10.83 -7.49 -11.71
C THR A 38 11.08 -6.11 -12.28
N ARG A 39 10.75 -5.07 -11.52
CA ARG A 39 10.85 -3.68 -12.01
C ARG A 39 11.13 -2.75 -10.85
N THR A 40 12.37 -2.26 -10.74
CA THR A 40 12.81 -1.41 -9.64
C THR A 40 12.87 0.07 -10.05
N PHE A 41 13.08 0.94 -9.07
CA PHE A 41 13.13 2.40 -9.26
C PHE A 41 13.93 2.82 -10.46
N LEU A 42 13.27 3.46 -11.42
CA LEU A 42 13.85 4.07 -12.64
C LEU A 42 14.84 3.18 -13.39
N TRP A 43 14.62 1.87 -13.36
CA TRP A 43 15.37 0.94 -14.22
C TRP A 43 14.93 1.13 -15.69
N PRO A 44 15.77 0.81 -16.69
CA PRO A 44 15.44 1.03 -18.10
C PRO A 44 14.10 0.45 -18.57
N SER A 45 13.61 -0.64 -17.95
CA SER A 45 12.28 -1.22 -18.24
C SER A 45 11.13 -0.25 -17.97
N MET A 46 11.30 0.70 -17.03
CA MET A 46 10.29 1.71 -16.69
C MET A 46 9.98 2.66 -17.88
N HIS A 47 10.94 2.93 -18.77
CA HIS A 47 10.67 3.71 -19.98
C HIS A 47 9.56 3.07 -20.85
N ARG A 48 9.55 1.73 -20.94
CA ARG A 48 8.51 1.01 -21.69
C ARG A 48 7.16 1.06 -20.99
N VAL A 49 7.14 0.97 -19.65
CA VAL A 49 5.93 1.16 -18.85
C VAL A 49 5.34 2.55 -19.07
N HIS A 50 6.18 3.60 -19.00
CA HIS A 50 5.76 4.98 -19.27
C HIS A 50 5.24 5.16 -20.71
N ALA A 51 5.87 4.51 -21.68
CA ALA A 51 5.44 4.59 -23.09
C ALA A 51 4.05 3.97 -23.29
N LEU A 52 3.79 2.78 -22.72
CA LEU A 52 2.51 2.07 -22.83
C LEU A 52 1.39 2.84 -22.10
N LEU A 53 1.55 3.11 -20.83
CA LEU A 53 0.56 3.87 -20.03
C LEU A 53 0.30 5.25 -20.62
N GLY A 54 1.38 6.00 -20.93
CA GLY A 54 1.25 7.31 -21.57
C GLY A 54 0.59 7.25 -22.95
N GLY A 55 0.78 6.17 -23.69
CA GLY A 55 0.08 5.90 -24.95
C GLY A 55 -1.42 5.76 -24.75
N TRP A 56 -1.85 4.93 -23.79
CA TRP A 56 -3.28 4.76 -23.47
C TRP A 56 -3.91 6.05 -22.97
N MET A 57 -3.26 6.77 -22.06
CA MET A 57 -3.71 8.06 -21.56
C MET A 57 -3.91 9.08 -22.69
N ARG A 58 -2.92 9.24 -23.60
CA ARG A 58 -3.00 10.20 -24.71
C ARG A 58 -4.12 9.83 -25.69
N ALA A 59 -4.33 8.53 -25.95
CA ALA A 59 -5.43 8.07 -26.79
C ALA A 59 -6.81 8.44 -26.23
N ALA A 60 -6.92 8.54 -24.90
CA ALA A 60 -8.13 9.01 -24.23
C ALA A 60 -8.26 10.56 -24.15
N GLY A 61 -7.24 11.30 -24.57
CA GLY A 61 -7.19 12.77 -24.47
C GLY A 61 -6.71 13.28 -23.12
N ILE A 62 -5.99 12.45 -22.38
CA ILE A 62 -5.36 12.78 -21.10
C ILE A 62 -3.97 13.36 -21.38
N GLU A 63 -3.64 14.48 -20.75
CA GLU A 63 -2.33 15.14 -20.87
C GLU A 63 -1.30 14.38 -20.02
N VAL A 64 -0.17 13.98 -20.63
CA VAL A 64 0.82 13.10 -19.98
C VAL A 64 2.13 13.83 -19.76
N SER A 65 2.66 13.74 -18.55
CA SER A 65 3.99 14.19 -18.16
C SER A 65 4.68 13.17 -17.27
N VAL A 66 5.99 13.32 -17.09
CA VAL A 66 6.80 12.59 -16.11
C VAL A 66 7.47 13.62 -15.24
N ASP A 67 7.33 13.51 -13.92
CA ASP A 67 7.97 14.43 -13.00
C ASP A 67 9.43 14.06 -12.71
N ALA A 68 10.11 14.91 -11.91
CA ALA A 68 11.54 14.73 -11.63
C ALA A 68 11.87 13.51 -10.76
N ALA A 69 10.88 12.91 -10.11
CA ALA A 69 11.04 11.64 -9.38
C ALA A 69 10.72 10.42 -10.26
N GLY A 70 10.31 10.65 -11.52
CA GLY A 70 9.91 9.60 -12.45
C GLY A 70 8.48 9.12 -12.28
N ASN A 71 7.66 9.81 -11.50
CA ASN A 71 6.23 9.49 -11.48
C ASN A 71 5.61 9.85 -12.83
N LEU A 72 4.85 8.91 -13.39
CA LEU A 72 4.05 9.16 -14.58
C LEU A 72 2.75 9.84 -14.18
N ARG A 73 2.45 10.98 -14.78
CA ARG A 73 1.28 11.80 -14.43
C ARG A 73 0.39 12.02 -15.65
N GLY A 74 -0.89 11.72 -15.52
CA GLY A 74 -1.89 11.89 -16.56
C GLY A 74 -3.02 12.79 -16.10
N LEU A 75 -3.17 13.99 -16.67
CA LEU A 75 -4.19 14.97 -16.30
C LEU A 75 -5.36 14.95 -17.30
N LEU A 76 -6.55 14.57 -16.83
CA LEU A 76 -7.81 14.79 -17.51
C LEU A 76 -8.38 16.16 -17.02
N PRO A 77 -8.43 17.18 -17.91
CA PRO A 77 -8.82 18.53 -17.49
C PRO A 77 -10.32 18.63 -17.18
N ALA A 78 -10.65 19.46 -16.21
CA ALA A 78 -12.01 19.80 -15.83
C ALA A 78 -12.56 21.05 -16.57
N ALA A 79 -13.76 21.49 -16.17
CA ALA A 79 -14.34 22.76 -16.55
C ALA A 79 -13.77 23.91 -15.72
N GLY A 80 -13.57 25.08 -16.34
CA GLY A 80 -13.17 26.32 -15.67
C GLY A 80 -11.65 26.49 -15.46
N PRO A 81 -11.23 27.68 -15.00
CA PRO A 81 -9.84 27.98 -14.70
C PRO A 81 -9.47 27.41 -13.31
N ASN A 82 -8.28 26.83 -13.19
CA ASN A 82 -7.72 26.29 -11.94
C ASN A 82 -8.69 25.40 -11.15
N PRO A 83 -9.24 24.34 -11.77
CA PRO A 83 -10.18 23.47 -11.07
C PRO A 83 -9.45 22.68 -9.96
N PRO A 84 -10.16 22.29 -8.88
CA PRO A 84 -9.61 21.33 -7.92
C PRO A 84 -9.27 20.02 -8.63
N ARG A 85 -8.32 19.25 -8.08
CA ARG A 85 -7.85 17.98 -8.66
C ARG A 85 -8.06 16.82 -7.69
N LEU A 86 -8.72 15.78 -8.18
CA LEU A 86 -8.71 14.47 -7.56
C LEU A 86 -7.49 13.69 -8.08
N LEU A 87 -6.66 13.21 -7.19
CA LEU A 87 -5.55 12.32 -7.52
C LEU A 87 -6.03 10.87 -7.45
N ILE A 88 -5.69 10.05 -8.44
CA ILE A 88 -5.93 8.60 -8.45
C ILE A 88 -4.61 7.94 -8.80
N GLY A 89 -4.08 7.07 -7.96
CA GLY A 89 -2.76 6.51 -8.23
C GLY A 89 -2.44 5.25 -7.44
N SER A 90 -1.32 4.66 -7.79
CA SER A 90 -0.61 3.58 -7.12
C SER A 90 0.78 3.46 -7.74
N HIS A 91 1.56 2.43 -7.38
CA HIS A 91 2.94 2.29 -7.84
C HIS A 91 3.10 1.49 -9.14
N LEU A 92 4.25 1.68 -9.78
CA LEU A 92 4.64 1.03 -11.03
C LEU A 92 5.81 0.06 -10.85
N ASP A 93 6.60 0.21 -9.77
CA ASP A 93 7.66 -0.72 -9.41
C ASP A 93 7.09 -2.02 -8.82
N THR A 94 7.94 -3.01 -8.65
CA THR A 94 7.55 -4.33 -8.12
C THR A 94 8.66 -4.90 -7.26
N VAL A 95 8.32 -5.80 -6.35
CA VAL A 95 9.31 -6.72 -5.78
C VAL A 95 9.90 -7.65 -6.86
N ALA A 96 10.97 -8.37 -6.51
CA ALA A 96 11.54 -9.36 -7.41
C ALA A 96 10.56 -10.52 -7.66
N ASN A 97 10.42 -10.92 -8.93
CA ASN A 97 9.53 -12.00 -9.37
C ASN A 97 8.10 -11.88 -8.85
N ALA A 98 7.54 -10.67 -8.97
CA ALA A 98 6.18 -10.33 -8.56
C ALA A 98 5.12 -10.90 -9.50
N GLY A 99 3.85 -10.65 -9.17
CA GLY A 99 2.71 -10.79 -10.08
C GLY A 99 2.54 -9.62 -11.04
N ALA A 100 1.37 -9.53 -11.66
CA ALA A 100 1.05 -8.52 -12.67
C ALA A 100 0.18 -7.38 -12.14
N PHE A 101 -0.27 -7.44 -10.88
CA PHE A 101 -1.38 -6.61 -10.41
C PHE A 101 -1.01 -5.70 -9.24
N ASP A 102 -0.06 -6.11 -8.41
CA ASP A 102 0.40 -5.33 -7.26
C ASP A 102 0.85 -3.92 -7.69
N GLY A 103 0.21 -2.88 -7.15
CA GLY A 103 0.36 -1.48 -7.53
C GLY A 103 -0.15 -1.15 -8.93
N VAL A 104 0.35 -1.85 -9.92
CA VAL A 104 0.05 -1.62 -11.35
C VAL A 104 -1.45 -1.60 -11.63
N LEU A 105 -2.23 -2.49 -11.00
CA LEU A 105 -3.68 -2.52 -11.15
C LEU A 105 -4.30 -1.17 -10.77
N GLY A 106 -3.88 -0.55 -9.67
CA GLY A 106 -4.40 0.73 -9.21
C GLY A 106 -4.17 1.85 -10.22
N VAL A 107 -2.99 1.88 -10.85
CA VAL A 107 -2.69 2.85 -11.92
C VAL A 107 -3.56 2.61 -13.15
N VAL A 108 -3.67 1.35 -13.61
CA VAL A 108 -4.49 0.99 -14.79
C VAL A 108 -5.98 1.24 -14.53
N MET A 109 -6.46 1.02 -13.29
CA MET A 109 -7.82 1.39 -12.86
C MET A 109 -8.05 2.90 -12.95
N GLY A 110 -7.08 3.70 -12.48
CA GLY A 110 -7.12 5.16 -12.58
C GLY A 110 -7.21 5.63 -14.04
N VAL A 111 -6.42 5.01 -14.93
CA VAL A 111 -6.50 5.28 -16.39
C VAL A 111 -7.88 4.92 -16.94
N ALA A 112 -8.40 3.74 -16.60
CA ALA A 112 -9.72 3.29 -17.08
C ALA A 112 -10.86 4.19 -16.60
N LEU A 113 -10.81 4.67 -15.36
CA LEU A 113 -11.77 5.65 -14.84
C LEU A 113 -11.70 6.98 -15.59
N ALA A 114 -10.49 7.50 -15.83
CA ALA A 114 -10.30 8.73 -16.59
C ALA A 114 -10.77 8.59 -18.05
N GLU A 115 -10.55 7.42 -18.67
CA GLU A 115 -11.08 7.08 -20.00
C GLU A 115 -12.61 7.12 -20.01
N GLU A 116 -13.27 6.47 -19.04
CA GLU A 116 -14.72 6.41 -18.89
C GLU A 116 -15.32 7.83 -18.74
N ILE A 117 -14.74 8.66 -17.88
CA ILE A 117 -15.18 10.06 -17.70
C ILE A 117 -14.97 10.88 -18.98
N ALA A 118 -13.86 10.69 -19.70
CA ALA A 118 -13.61 11.36 -20.97
C ALA A 118 -14.63 10.95 -22.04
N GLU A 119 -15.01 9.67 -22.09
CA GLU A 119 -16.05 9.15 -23.00
C GLU A 119 -17.43 9.73 -22.65
N GLN A 120 -17.81 9.73 -21.38
CA GLN A 120 -19.06 10.35 -20.91
C GLN A 120 -19.13 11.85 -21.23
N SER A 121 -18.01 12.57 -21.03
CA SER A 121 -17.92 13.99 -21.36
C SER A 121 -18.15 14.23 -22.87
N ARG A 122 -17.56 13.41 -23.73
CA ARG A 122 -17.79 13.50 -25.19
C ARG A 122 -19.25 13.23 -25.58
N ALA A 123 -19.87 12.22 -24.96
CA ALA A 123 -21.26 11.85 -25.20
C ALA A 123 -22.25 12.92 -24.69
N SER A 124 -21.89 13.70 -23.67
CA SER A 124 -22.73 14.73 -23.03
C SER A 124 -22.46 16.17 -23.58
N ALA A 125 -22.18 16.29 -24.87
CA ALA A 125 -21.90 17.58 -25.54
C ALA A 125 -20.76 18.40 -24.89
N GLY A 126 -19.76 17.70 -24.29
CA GLY A 126 -18.58 18.33 -23.70
C GLY A 126 -18.76 18.77 -22.23
N GLN A 127 -19.80 18.31 -21.55
CA GLN A 127 -19.95 18.58 -20.13
C GLN A 127 -18.84 17.88 -19.33
N ARG A 128 -17.90 18.67 -18.79
CA ARG A 128 -16.78 18.19 -18.00
C ARG A 128 -17.12 18.09 -16.52
N MET A 129 -16.36 17.28 -15.77
CA MET A 129 -16.41 17.25 -14.32
C MET A 129 -16.06 18.62 -13.71
N PRO A 130 -16.58 18.96 -12.52
CA PRO A 130 -16.22 20.19 -11.80
C PRO A 130 -14.79 20.15 -11.22
N PHE A 131 -14.12 19.02 -11.26
CA PHE A 131 -12.74 18.82 -10.84
C PHE A 131 -11.96 18.05 -11.92
N ALA A 132 -10.66 18.28 -11.98
CA ALA A 132 -9.77 17.50 -12.83
C ALA A 132 -9.45 16.16 -12.17
N ILE A 133 -9.15 15.16 -12.98
CA ILE A 133 -8.66 13.85 -12.53
C ILE A 133 -7.20 13.75 -12.93
N GLU A 134 -6.31 13.53 -11.96
CA GLU A 134 -4.90 13.30 -12.22
C GLU A 134 -4.54 11.87 -11.82
N VAL A 135 -4.21 11.05 -12.83
CA VAL A 135 -3.73 9.68 -12.62
C VAL A 135 -2.23 9.71 -12.38
N ILE A 136 -1.77 9.04 -11.33
CA ILE A 136 -0.34 9.00 -10.95
C ILE A 136 0.10 7.54 -10.88
N GLY A 137 1.15 7.20 -11.65
CA GLY A 137 1.91 5.98 -11.47
C GLY A 137 3.20 6.31 -10.71
N PHE A 138 3.28 5.96 -9.43
CA PHE A 138 4.45 6.23 -8.61
C PHE A 138 5.64 5.38 -9.06
N SER A 139 6.82 5.95 -9.01
CA SER A 139 8.04 5.34 -9.53
C SER A 139 8.67 4.32 -8.60
N GLU A 140 8.38 4.40 -7.29
CA GLU A 140 8.89 3.49 -6.25
C GLU A 140 7.99 3.55 -5.02
N GLU A 141 7.47 2.40 -4.60
CA GLU A 141 6.77 2.16 -3.34
C GLU A 141 7.48 1.11 -2.50
N GLU A 142 8.00 0.05 -3.13
CA GLU A 142 8.46 -1.21 -2.55
C GLU A 142 9.84 -1.12 -1.87
N GLY A 143 10.64 -0.14 -2.23
CA GLY A 143 11.95 0.08 -1.62
C GLY A 143 13.04 -0.91 -2.05
N VAL A 144 12.83 -1.71 -3.09
CA VAL A 144 13.70 -2.86 -3.44
C VAL A 144 15.11 -2.44 -3.81
N ARG A 145 15.26 -1.35 -4.55
CA ARG A 145 16.57 -0.94 -5.09
C ARG A 145 17.46 -0.28 -4.04
N PHE A 146 16.90 0.55 -3.16
CA PHE A 146 17.65 1.42 -2.25
C PHE A 146 17.40 1.12 -0.77
N ASP A 147 16.63 0.09 -0.44
CA ASP A 147 16.11 -0.16 0.92
C ASP A 147 15.35 1.08 1.49
N ARG A 148 14.74 1.87 0.59
CA ARG A 148 14.02 3.12 0.87
C ARG A 148 12.69 3.12 0.10
N PRO A 149 11.58 2.79 0.75
CA PRO A 149 10.26 2.76 0.11
C PRO A 149 9.69 4.17 -0.10
N PHE A 150 8.68 4.27 -0.98
CA PHE A 150 7.86 5.46 -1.19
C PHE A 150 8.57 6.66 -1.85
N LEU A 151 9.66 6.45 -2.61
CA LEU A 151 10.40 7.57 -3.22
C LEU A 151 9.50 8.44 -4.10
N GLY A 152 8.59 7.82 -4.86
CA GLY A 152 7.65 8.50 -5.74
C GLY A 152 6.67 9.39 -4.98
N SER A 153 5.98 8.84 -4.00
CA SER A 153 4.99 9.59 -3.20
C SER A 153 5.62 10.59 -2.24
N LEU A 154 6.82 10.31 -1.69
CA LEU A 154 7.58 11.29 -0.90
C LEU A 154 7.96 12.51 -1.74
N ALA A 155 8.36 12.32 -3.00
CA ALA A 155 8.62 13.43 -3.92
C ALA A 155 7.34 14.24 -4.20
N LEU A 156 6.21 13.56 -4.43
CA LEU A 156 4.91 14.21 -4.68
C LEU A 156 4.49 15.14 -3.54
N ILE A 157 4.78 14.79 -2.29
CA ILE A 157 4.42 15.62 -1.12
C ILE A 157 5.56 16.55 -0.65
N GLY A 158 6.72 16.53 -1.33
CA GLY A 158 7.86 17.39 -1.00
C GLY A 158 8.67 16.93 0.22
N GLN A 159 8.66 15.64 0.54
CA GLN A 159 9.37 15.03 1.67
C GLN A 159 10.54 14.13 1.25
N LEU A 160 10.94 14.13 -0.01
CA LEU A 160 12.13 13.43 -0.48
C LEU A 160 13.38 14.26 -0.10
N ASP A 161 14.08 13.85 0.94
CA ASP A 161 15.18 14.60 1.53
C ASP A 161 16.56 14.30 0.89
N ALA A 162 17.56 15.11 1.27
CA ALA A 162 18.91 14.98 0.75
C ALA A 162 19.60 13.68 1.18
N GLU A 163 19.28 13.13 2.36
CA GLU A 163 19.81 11.85 2.83
C GLU A 163 19.31 10.72 1.96
N THR A 164 18.02 10.70 1.67
CA THR A 164 17.39 9.72 0.76
C THR A 164 17.95 9.83 -0.64
N LEU A 165 18.15 11.04 -1.17
CA LEU A 165 18.77 11.26 -2.49
C LEU A 165 20.21 10.76 -2.56
N ALA A 166 20.95 10.76 -1.45
CA ALA A 166 22.31 10.25 -1.35
C ALA A 166 22.40 8.74 -1.07
N SER A 167 21.30 8.08 -0.72
CA SER A 167 21.25 6.63 -0.48
C SER A 167 21.64 5.88 -1.76
N THR A 168 22.44 4.82 -1.63
CA THR A 168 22.97 4.08 -2.78
C THR A 168 22.42 2.68 -2.86
N ASP A 169 22.26 2.17 -4.09
CA ASP A 169 22.00 0.77 -4.36
C ASP A 169 23.25 -0.09 -4.17
N ARG A 170 23.12 -1.40 -4.34
CA ARG A 170 24.23 -2.38 -4.19
C ARG A 170 25.39 -2.15 -5.18
N SER A 171 25.17 -1.41 -6.26
CA SER A 171 26.20 -1.05 -7.25
C SER A 171 26.85 0.30 -6.96
N GLY A 172 26.44 0.99 -5.92
CA GLY A 172 26.95 2.30 -5.52
C GLY A 172 26.32 3.48 -6.28
N VAL A 173 25.25 3.26 -7.05
CA VAL A 173 24.49 4.33 -7.72
C VAL A 173 23.58 4.99 -6.70
N SER A 174 23.63 6.31 -6.56
CA SER A 174 22.71 7.04 -5.67
C SER A 174 21.31 7.19 -6.29
N VAL A 175 20.28 7.46 -5.45
CA VAL A 175 18.93 7.81 -5.92
C VAL A 175 19.01 8.99 -6.89
N ALA A 176 19.78 10.04 -6.56
CA ALA A 176 19.97 11.19 -7.43
C ALA A 176 20.63 10.83 -8.77
N ASP A 177 21.60 9.91 -8.77
CA ASP A 177 22.24 9.45 -10.01
C ASP A 177 21.32 8.54 -10.82
N ALA A 178 20.48 7.72 -10.19
CA ALA A 178 19.46 6.94 -10.89
C ALA A 178 18.46 7.86 -11.62
N ILE A 179 18.02 8.95 -10.98
CA ILE A 179 17.18 9.99 -11.61
C ILE A 179 17.88 10.58 -12.85
N ARG A 180 19.16 10.94 -12.74
CA ARG A 180 19.93 11.47 -13.89
C ARG A 180 20.10 10.45 -15.01
N GLN A 181 20.40 9.19 -14.67
CA GLN A 181 20.55 8.11 -15.62
C GLN A 181 19.26 7.82 -16.38
N PHE A 182 18.10 8.02 -15.72
CA PHE A 182 16.79 7.91 -16.35
C PHE A 182 16.48 9.09 -17.29
N GLY A 183 17.31 10.14 -17.32
CA GLY A 183 17.14 11.31 -18.16
C GLY A 183 16.38 12.45 -17.50
N LEU A 184 16.24 12.42 -16.17
CA LEU A 184 15.55 13.44 -15.36
C LEU A 184 16.56 14.28 -14.58
N ASP A 185 16.10 15.42 -14.03
CA ASP A 185 16.93 16.32 -13.24
C ASP A 185 16.49 16.35 -11.76
N PRO A 186 17.28 15.86 -10.81
CA PRO A 186 16.99 15.94 -9.40
C PRO A 186 16.78 17.37 -8.88
N ALA A 187 17.37 18.39 -9.52
CA ALA A 187 17.16 19.77 -9.15
C ALA A 187 15.72 20.26 -9.43
N ALA A 188 14.97 19.57 -10.29
CA ALA A 188 13.58 19.86 -10.60
C ALA A 188 12.58 19.16 -9.65
N LEU A 189 13.03 18.39 -8.64
CA LEU A 189 12.15 17.73 -7.65
C LEU A 189 11.15 18.69 -6.96
N PRO A 190 11.47 19.96 -6.65
CA PRO A 190 10.48 20.88 -6.11
C PRO A 190 9.26 21.09 -7.01
N ALA A 191 9.39 20.92 -8.33
CA ALA A 191 8.29 21.03 -9.28
C ALA A 191 7.41 19.74 -9.35
N ALA A 192 7.89 18.63 -8.78
CA ALA A 192 7.09 17.40 -8.66
C ALA A 192 6.01 17.52 -7.58
N VAL A 193 6.18 18.46 -6.64
CA VAL A 193 5.31 18.62 -5.48
C VAL A 193 3.91 19.04 -5.94
N VAL A 194 2.92 18.28 -5.46
CA VAL A 194 1.51 18.60 -5.72
C VAL A 194 1.13 19.93 -5.06
N ASP A 195 0.45 20.78 -5.80
CA ASP A 195 -0.03 22.08 -5.32
C ASP A 195 -1.34 21.95 -4.53
N GLU A 196 -1.84 23.07 -4.02
CA GLU A 196 -3.04 23.16 -3.19
C GLU A 196 -4.35 22.85 -3.94
N SER A 197 -4.31 22.68 -5.26
CA SER A 197 -5.50 22.30 -6.03
C SER A 197 -5.83 20.81 -5.85
N ALA A 198 -4.89 19.98 -5.42
CA ALA A 198 -5.15 18.59 -5.07
C ALA A 198 -5.97 18.53 -3.77
N PHE A 199 -7.19 18.04 -3.87
CA PHE A 199 -8.12 18.05 -2.75
C PHE A 199 -8.35 16.67 -2.13
N ALA A 200 -8.13 15.58 -2.88
CA ALA A 200 -8.32 14.20 -2.43
C ALA A 200 -7.42 13.24 -3.23
N TYR A 201 -7.17 12.06 -2.65
CA TYR A 201 -6.47 10.95 -3.27
C TYR A 201 -7.28 9.66 -3.13
N LEU A 202 -7.39 8.91 -4.20
CA LEU A 202 -8.01 7.58 -4.23
C LEU A 202 -6.98 6.56 -4.74
N GLU A 203 -6.82 5.46 -4.03
CA GLU A 203 -5.99 4.33 -4.44
C GLU A 203 -6.81 3.05 -4.56
N PHE A 204 -6.72 2.38 -5.71
CA PHE A 204 -7.18 1.01 -5.89
C PHE A 204 -5.99 0.09 -5.70
N HIS A 205 -6.18 -1.02 -4.98
CA HIS A 205 -5.13 -1.98 -4.78
C HIS A 205 -5.70 -3.39 -4.60
N ILE A 206 -4.93 -4.42 -4.83
CA ILE A 206 -5.29 -5.76 -4.39
C ILE A 206 -5.19 -5.84 -2.87
N GLU A 207 -6.00 -6.70 -2.24
CA GLU A 207 -5.99 -6.86 -0.77
C GLU A 207 -4.64 -7.38 -0.23
N GLN A 208 -3.92 -8.14 -1.02
CA GLN A 208 -2.69 -8.85 -0.63
C GLN A 208 -2.93 -9.85 0.53
N GLY A 209 -4.16 -10.23 0.76
CA GLY A 209 -4.59 -11.05 1.89
C GLY A 209 -5.82 -11.91 1.56
N PRO A 210 -6.24 -12.79 2.47
CA PRO A 210 -7.27 -13.78 2.22
C PRO A 210 -8.67 -13.38 2.72
N VAL A 211 -8.86 -12.19 3.31
CA VAL A 211 -10.09 -11.87 4.06
C VAL A 211 -11.29 -11.76 3.13
N LEU A 212 -11.18 -10.98 2.05
CA LEU A 212 -12.29 -10.81 1.10
C LEU A 212 -12.68 -12.13 0.46
N GLU A 213 -11.71 -12.97 0.08
CA GLU A 213 -11.99 -14.30 -0.45
C GLU A 213 -12.70 -15.17 0.58
N SER A 214 -12.24 -15.19 1.82
CA SER A 214 -12.83 -16.00 2.90
C SER A 214 -14.27 -15.58 3.24
N GLU A 215 -14.61 -14.32 3.03
CA GLU A 215 -15.96 -13.75 3.24
C GLU A 215 -16.83 -13.77 1.97
N GLY A 216 -16.27 -14.18 0.82
CA GLY A 216 -16.96 -14.21 -0.47
C GLY A 216 -17.34 -12.82 -0.99
N LEU A 217 -16.45 -11.83 -0.75
CA LEU A 217 -16.61 -10.44 -1.13
C LEU A 217 -15.64 -10.06 -2.24
N GLU A 218 -16.08 -9.20 -3.11
CA GLU A 218 -15.30 -8.69 -4.24
C GLU A 218 -14.38 -7.53 -3.82
N LEU A 219 -14.90 -6.65 -2.92
CA LEU A 219 -14.29 -5.37 -2.58
C LEU A 219 -14.28 -5.11 -1.07
N GLY A 220 -13.28 -4.33 -0.63
CA GLY A 220 -13.18 -3.80 0.72
C GLY A 220 -12.76 -2.33 0.73
N VAL A 221 -13.44 -1.51 1.56
CA VAL A 221 -13.04 -0.12 1.79
C VAL A 221 -12.06 -0.07 2.95
N VAL A 222 -10.90 0.54 2.71
CA VAL A 222 -9.84 0.62 3.73
C VAL A 222 -10.14 1.73 4.72
N ASP A 223 -10.10 1.40 6.01
CA ASP A 223 -10.25 2.37 7.11
C ASP A 223 -8.93 2.98 7.58
N ALA A 224 -7.86 2.19 7.54
CA ALA A 224 -6.52 2.61 7.92
C ALA A 224 -5.45 1.73 7.30
N ILE A 225 -4.26 2.27 7.12
CA ILE A 225 -3.03 1.49 6.95
C ILE A 225 -2.44 1.28 8.35
N ALA A 226 -2.23 0.02 8.72
CA ALA A 226 -1.78 -0.36 10.06
C ALA A 226 -0.42 0.26 10.41
N GLY A 227 -0.30 0.75 11.63
CA GLY A 227 0.99 1.05 12.22
C GLY A 227 1.78 -0.24 12.45
N GLN A 228 3.10 -0.14 12.35
CA GLN A 228 3.99 -1.30 12.39
C GLN A 228 5.16 -1.06 13.33
N THR A 229 5.45 -2.05 14.19
CA THR A 229 6.71 -2.11 14.96
C THR A 229 7.44 -3.39 14.59
N ARG A 230 8.69 -3.26 14.13
CA ARG A 230 9.61 -4.39 13.93
C ARG A 230 10.75 -4.33 14.91
N MET A 231 11.12 -5.47 15.48
CA MET A 231 12.24 -5.56 16.40
C MET A 231 12.90 -6.94 16.35
N GLN A 232 14.12 -6.98 16.88
CA GLN A 232 14.82 -8.21 17.20
C GLN A 232 14.87 -8.36 18.72
N CYS A 233 14.42 -9.51 19.22
CA CYS A 233 14.53 -9.91 20.61
C CYS A 233 15.66 -10.94 20.76
N THR A 234 16.53 -10.75 21.74
CA THR A 234 17.68 -11.62 22.00
C THR A 234 17.59 -12.14 23.43
N PHE A 235 17.70 -13.46 23.58
CA PHE A 235 17.73 -14.18 24.84
C PHE A 235 19.15 -14.70 25.08
N THR A 236 19.75 -14.36 26.22
CA THR A 236 21.11 -14.77 26.59
C THR A 236 21.07 -15.56 27.89
N GLY A 237 21.40 -16.82 27.81
CA GLY A 237 21.49 -17.77 28.90
C GLY A 237 22.91 -18.33 29.04
N HIS A 238 23.03 -19.62 29.32
CA HIS A 238 24.32 -20.28 29.49
C HIS A 238 24.36 -21.65 28.81
N ALA A 239 25.25 -21.78 27.80
CA ALA A 239 25.46 -23.05 27.12
C ALA A 239 26.13 -24.08 28.05
N ASN A 240 25.59 -25.29 28.07
CA ASN A 240 26.15 -26.35 28.87
C ASN A 240 25.75 -27.74 28.28
N HIS A 241 26.32 -28.80 28.80
CA HIS A 241 26.00 -30.18 28.39
C HIS A 241 24.55 -30.53 28.74
N ALA A 242 23.75 -30.90 27.75
CA ALA A 242 22.31 -31.10 27.89
C ALA A 242 21.95 -32.25 28.83
N GLY A 243 22.75 -33.34 28.84
CA GLY A 243 22.50 -34.55 29.64
C GLY A 243 23.01 -34.50 31.06
N THR A 244 24.00 -33.65 31.37
CA THR A 244 24.59 -33.56 32.73
C THR A 244 24.12 -32.35 33.52
N THR A 245 23.45 -31.38 32.88
CA THR A 245 22.84 -30.24 33.56
C THR A 245 21.40 -30.55 33.94
N PRO A 246 21.08 -30.67 35.26
CA PRO A 246 19.72 -30.97 35.69
C PRO A 246 18.69 -29.95 35.18
N MET A 247 17.43 -30.37 35.09
CA MET A 247 16.31 -29.44 34.90
C MET A 247 16.14 -28.57 36.14
N GLY A 248 15.70 -27.33 35.93
CA GLY A 248 15.46 -26.37 37.01
C GLY A 248 16.52 -25.25 37.08
N PRO A 249 16.88 -24.74 38.28
CA PRO A 249 17.57 -23.45 38.43
C PRO A 249 19.03 -23.42 37.93
N LEU A 250 19.60 -24.56 37.61
CA LEU A 250 20.96 -24.66 37.05
C LEU A 250 20.99 -24.62 35.54
N ARG A 251 19.80 -24.58 34.89
CA ARG A 251 19.65 -24.66 33.41
C ARG A 251 19.14 -23.32 32.89
N HIS A 252 20.01 -22.58 32.22
CA HIS A 252 19.73 -21.27 31.65
C HIS A 252 19.53 -21.36 30.14
N ASP A 253 18.44 -21.99 29.73
CA ASP A 253 18.14 -22.34 28.33
C ASP A 253 17.48 -21.17 27.61
N ALA A 254 18.25 -20.50 26.75
CA ALA A 254 17.80 -19.31 25.99
C ALA A 254 16.70 -19.66 24.98
N LEU A 255 16.78 -20.84 24.34
CA LEU A 255 15.76 -21.27 23.37
C LEU A 255 14.43 -21.59 24.07
N ALA A 256 14.46 -22.20 25.25
CA ALA A 256 13.24 -22.47 26.01
C ALA A 256 12.55 -21.18 26.48
N ALA A 257 13.33 -20.14 26.83
CA ALA A 257 12.78 -18.81 27.14
C ALA A 257 12.12 -18.17 25.90
N ALA A 258 12.80 -18.22 24.75
CA ALA A 258 12.27 -17.68 23.48
C ALA A 258 11.00 -18.44 23.05
N ALA A 259 10.96 -19.77 23.16
CA ALA A 259 9.80 -20.56 22.81
C ALA A 259 8.54 -20.20 23.62
N GLU A 260 8.69 -20.03 24.95
CA GLU A 260 7.59 -19.58 25.82
C GLU A 260 7.09 -18.19 25.40
N TRP A 261 8.00 -17.27 25.11
CA TRP A 261 7.66 -15.93 24.61
C TRP A 261 6.94 -15.99 23.27
N ILE A 262 7.37 -16.81 22.30
CA ILE A 262 6.72 -16.95 20.98
C ILE A 262 5.27 -17.41 21.13
N VAL A 263 5.00 -18.40 21.98
CA VAL A 263 3.64 -18.90 22.25
C VAL A 263 2.77 -17.79 22.85
N GLU A 264 3.33 -16.96 23.73
CA GLU A 264 2.59 -15.84 24.31
C GLU A 264 2.29 -14.74 23.28
N VAL A 265 3.21 -14.45 22.36
CA VAL A 265 2.97 -13.50 21.25
C VAL A 265 1.75 -13.93 20.44
N GLU A 266 1.71 -15.20 19.98
CA GLU A 266 0.60 -15.74 19.20
C GLU A 266 -0.72 -15.71 19.97
N ARG A 267 -0.69 -16.18 21.23
CA ARG A 267 -1.88 -16.25 22.10
C ARG A 267 -2.48 -14.86 22.34
N HIS A 268 -1.67 -13.86 22.65
CA HIS A 268 -2.12 -12.51 22.92
C HIS A 268 -2.65 -11.83 21.67
N ALA A 269 -1.96 -11.99 20.54
CA ALA A 269 -2.42 -11.44 19.27
C ALA A 269 -3.77 -12.03 18.86
N GLY A 270 -3.94 -13.35 18.95
CA GLY A 270 -5.20 -14.03 18.64
C GLY A 270 -6.37 -13.64 19.57
N ALA A 271 -6.09 -13.15 20.77
CA ALA A 271 -7.10 -12.68 21.71
C ALA A 271 -7.41 -11.17 21.60
N THR A 272 -6.62 -10.41 20.84
CA THR A 272 -6.78 -8.95 20.67
C THR A 272 -7.35 -8.64 19.28
N PRO A 273 -8.59 -8.14 19.16
CA PRO A 273 -9.20 -7.85 17.88
C PRO A 273 -8.33 -6.93 17.00
N GLY A 274 -8.11 -7.31 15.74
CA GLY A 274 -7.35 -6.54 14.76
C GLY A 274 -5.83 -6.53 14.95
N LEU A 275 -5.30 -7.13 16.02
CA LEU A 275 -3.86 -7.21 16.25
C LEU A 275 -3.25 -8.35 15.45
N VAL A 276 -2.21 -8.03 14.67
CA VAL A 276 -1.38 -9.01 13.99
C VAL A 276 0.02 -8.95 14.60
N ALA A 277 0.55 -10.09 15.06
CA ALA A 277 1.91 -10.19 15.58
C ALA A 277 2.56 -11.49 15.09
N THR A 278 3.77 -11.38 14.54
CA THR A 278 4.48 -12.50 13.93
C THR A 278 5.92 -12.56 14.40
N VAL A 279 6.34 -13.75 14.84
CA VAL A 279 7.76 -14.08 15.01
C VAL A 279 8.22 -14.82 13.75
N GLY A 280 8.76 -14.07 12.79
CA GLY A 280 9.06 -14.59 11.45
C GLY A 280 10.39 -15.33 11.31
N LYS A 281 11.31 -15.13 12.27
CA LYS A 281 12.65 -15.71 12.25
C LYS A 281 13.12 -16.03 13.66
N ILE A 282 13.76 -17.20 13.83
CA ILE A 282 14.47 -17.60 15.05
C ILE A 282 15.86 -18.12 14.69
N GLU A 283 16.86 -17.68 15.43
CA GLU A 283 18.26 -18.11 15.25
C GLU A 283 18.84 -18.58 16.58
N VAL A 284 19.49 -19.73 16.56
CA VAL A 284 20.16 -20.33 17.69
C VAL A 284 21.62 -20.58 17.31
N PRO A 285 22.51 -19.62 17.63
CA PRO A 285 23.93 -19.76 17.27
C PRO A 285 24.56 -20.94 18.03
N SER A 286 25.45 -21.64 17.34
CA SER A 286 26.20 -22.79 17.91
C SER A 286 25.32 -23.92 18.47
N ALA A 287 24.15 -24.14 17.89
CA ALA A 287 23.24 -25.22 18.31
C ALA A 287 23.81 -26.60 18.02
N ALA A 288 23.68 -27.52 18.99
CA ALA A 288 23.97 -28.94 18.85
C ALA A 288 22.95 -29.73 19.66
N GLY A 289 22.64 -30.98 19.24
CA GLY A 289 21.60 -31.79 19.87
C GLY A 289 21.87 -32.17 21.35
N ASN A 290 23.09 -32.02 21.81
CA ASN A 290 23.53 -32.35 23.18
C ASN A 290 24.02 -31.09 23.97
N VAL A 291 23.72 -29.89 23.51
CA VAL A 291 24.10 -28.62 24.14
C VAL A 291 22.85 -27.83 24.47
N ILE A 292 22.79 -27.26 25.68
CA ILE A 292 21.77 -26.26 26.08
C ILE A 292 22.06 -24.98 25.32
N PRO A 293 21.11 -24.42 24.56
CA PRO A 293 21.32 -23.16 23.86
C PRO A 293 21.61 -21.99 24.82
N GLY A 294 22.82 -21.41 24.68
CA GLY A 294 23.24 -20.26 25.48
C GLY A 294 22.78 -18.92 24.90
N ALA A 295 22.34 -18.88 23.66
CA ALA A 295 21.78 -17.69 23.01
C ALA A 295 20.69 -18.08 22.02
N CYS A 296 19.71 -17.20 21.89
CA CYS A 296 18.65 -17.29 20.89
C CYS A 296 18.24 -15.86 20.49
N SER A 297 18.05 -15.62 19.20
CA SER A 297 17.45 -14.36 18.73
C SER A 297 16.24 -14.66 17.87
N ALA A 298 15.23 -13.76 17.94
CA ALA A 298 14.00 -13.87 17.17
C ALA A 298 13.52 -12.48 16.72
N THR A 299 12.92 -12.41 15.52
CA THR A 299 12.30 -11.17 15.05
C THR A 299 10.85 -11.10 15.52
N LEU A 300 10.35 -9.89 15.70
CA LEU A 300 8.94 -9.61 16.00
C LEU A 300 8.44 -8.50 15.07
N ASP A 301 7.30 -8.73 14.41
CA ASP A 301 6.54 -7.74 13.64
C ASP A 301 5.16 -7.61 14.27
N VAL A 302 4.77 -6.40 14.67
CA VAL A 302 3.47 -6.10 15.32
C VAL A 302 2.76 -5.02 14.55
N ARG A 303 1.51 -5.28 14.13
CA ARG A 303 0.68 -4.35 13.34
C ARG A 303 -0.70 -4.17 13.94
N HIS A 304 -1.21 -2.94 13.90
CA HIS A 304 -2.58 -2.60 14.27
C HIS A 304 -3.01 -1.25 13.70
N ALA A 305 -4.31 -1.08 13.40
CA ALA A 305 -4.89 0.19 12.93
C ALA A 305 -4.81 1.32 13.95
N GLN A 306 -4.68 1.00 15.24
CA GLN A 306 -4.59 1.96 16.35
C GLN A 306 -3.23 1.84 17.04
N ASP A 307 -2.45 2.90 17.04
CA ASP A 307 -1.12 2.91 17.64
C ASP A 307 -1.12 2.60 19.13
N ALA A 308 -2.12 3.05 19.88
CA ALA A 308 -2.24 2.74 21.31
C ALA A 308 -2.32 1.23 21.59
N VAL A 309 -3.08 0.47 20.76
CA VAL A 309 -3.18 -0.99 20.87
C VAL A 309 -1.86 -1.65 20.48
N ARG A 310 -1.26 -1.23 19.36
CA ARG A 310 0.04 -1.72 18.88
C ARG A 310 1.13 -1.54 19.94
N GLN A 311 1.26 -0.33 20.48
CA GLN A 311 2.28 0.02 21.48
C GLN A 311 2.07 -0.74 22.80
N ALA A 312 0.81 -0.89 23.24
CA ALA A 312 0.49 -1.70 24.42
C ALA A 312 0.85 -3.17 24.21
N ALA A 313 0.59 -3.73 23.03
CA ALA A 313 0.97 -5.10 22.69
C ALA A 313 2.50 -5.27 22.66
N VAL A 314 3.25 -4.33 22.07
CA VAL A 314 4.72 -4.33 22.08
C VAL A 314 5.23 -4.35 23.50
N GLN A 315 4.75 -3.47 24.39
CA GLN A 315 5.16 -3.45 25.79
C GLN A 315 4.84 -4.76 26.49
N HIS A 316 3.65 -5.31 26.26
CA HIS A 316 3.26 -6.62 26.78
C HIS A 316 4.25 -7.72 26.38
N TYR A 317 4.67 -7.76 25.11
CA TYR A 317 5.63 -8.75 24.61
C TYR A 317 7.02 -8.57 25.20
N LEU A 318 7.48 -7.35 25.43
CA LEU A 318 8.73 -7.07 26.10
C LEU A 318 8.72 -7.53 27.57
N ASP A 319 7.61 -7.28 28.26
CA ASP A 319 7.43 -7.74 29.66
C ASP A 319 7.38 -9.28 29.74
N CYS A 320 6.75 -9.93 28.74
CA CYS A 320 6.73 -11.40 28.65
C CYS A 320 8.12 -11.98 28.40
N ALA A 321 8.91 -11.37 27.51
CA ALA A 321 10.29 -11.78 27.26
C ALA A 321 11.13 -11.71 28.55
N ASN A 322 11.00 -10.61 29.28
CA ASN A 322 11.68 -10.43 30.58
C ASN A 322 11.24 -11.45 31.61
N ARG A 323 9.93 -11.74 31.74
CA ARG A 323 9.42 -12.77 32.68
C ARG A 323 9.92 -14.17 32.32
N ALA A 324 9.82 -14.57 31.03
CA ALA A 324 10.28 -15.86 30.55
C ALA A 324 11.80 -16.03 30.76
N GLY A 325 12.57 -14.97 30.54
CA GLY A 325 14.00 -14.93 30.81
C GLY A 325 14.30 -15.06 32.30
N THR A 326 13.71 -14.21 33.13
CA THR A 326 13.96 -14.21 34.62
C THR A 326 13.64 -15.57 35.22
N ALA A 327 12.55 -16.21 34.83
CA ALA A 327 12.15 -17.53 35.32
C ALA A 327 13.19 -18.61 35.05
N ARG A 328 14.10 -18.41 34.10
CA ARG A 328 15.15 -19.36 33.65
C ARG A 328 16.58 -18.86 33.90
N GLY A 329 16.76 -17.67 34.54
CA GLY A 329 18.08 -17.06 34.68
C GLY A 329 18.68 -16.64 33.30
N VAL A 330 17.82 -16.29 32.36
CA VAL A 330 18.15 -15.81 30.98
C VAL A 330 17.86 -14.30 30.91
N THR A 331 18.73 -13.54 30.27
CA THR A 331 18.52 -12.11 30.04
C THR A 331 17.83 -11.93 28.70
N ALA A 332 16.76 -11.11 28.65
CA ALA A 332 16.13 -10.68 27.42
C ALA A 332 16.53 -9.25 27.09
N ALA A 333 16.85 -8.98 25.80
CA ALA A 333 17.14 -7.66 25.27
C ALA A 333 16.42 -7.49 23.93
N HIS A 334 16.20 -6.24 23.50
CA HIS A 334 15.56 -5.97 22.22
C HIS A 334 16.17 -4.75 21.54
N ILE A 335 16.08 -4.72 20.20
CA ILE A 335 16.44 -3.58 19.36
C ILE A 335 15.30 -3.40 18.35
N ALA A 336 14.68 -2.21 18.38
CA ALA A 336 13.69 -1.83 17.37
C ALA A 336 14.40 -1.45 16.06
N SER A 337 13.91 -1.98 14.93
CA SER A 337 14.39 -1.62 13.59
C SER A 337 13.39 -0.74 12.83
N LEU A 338 12.11 -0.78 13.21
CA LEU A 338 11.05 0.05 12.64
C LEU A 338 10.01 0.36 13.70
N ASP A 339 9.56 1.60 13.75
CA ASP A 339 8.36 2.02 14.48
C ASP A 339 7.63 3.08 13.65
N GLN A 340 6.53 2.67 13.00
CA GLN A 340 5.77 3.46 12.06
C GLN A 340 4.32 3.58 12.55
N ALA A 341 3.83 4.81 12.61
CA ALA A 341 2.46 5.09 13.04
C ALA A 341 1.42 4.60 12.02
N ALA A 342 0.25 4.24 12.50
CA ALA A 342 -0.92 3.96 11.68
C ALA A 342 -1.37 5.24 10.95
N VAL A 343 -1.89 5.07 9.74
CA VAL A 343 -2.44 6.17 8.93
C VAL A 343 -3.92 5.90 8.66
N PRO A 344 -4.82 6.60 9.35
CA PRO A 344 -6.25 6.48 9.07
C PRO A 344 -6.59 7.09 7.70
N MET A 345 -7.51 6.47 6.97
CA MET A 345 -8.09 7.08 5.79
C MET A 345 -9.07 8.19 6.18
N ASP A 346 -9.32 9.14 5.26
CA ASP A 346 -10.29 10.20 5.49
C ASP A 346 -11.70 9.60 5.66
N THR A 347 -12.31 9.84 6.80
CA THR A 347 -13.59 9.23 7.18
C THR A 347 -14.72 9.56 6.23
N ALA A 348 -14.72 10.76 5.65
CA ALA A 348 -15.75 11.19 4.73
C ALA A 348 -15.56 10.59 3.33
N LEU A 349 -14.33 10.53 2.84
CA LEU A 349 -14.03 9.85 1.58
C LEU A 349 -14.27 8.35 1.69
N ALA A 350 -13.88 7.72 2.81
CA ALA A 350 -14.14 6.31 3.07
C ALA A 350 -15.65 6.01 3.15
N ALA A 351 -16.43 6.87 3.80
CA ALA A 351 -17.90 6.73 3.85
C ALA A 351 -18.54 6.88 2.46
N LEU A 352 -18.07 7.85 1.67
CA LEU A 352 -18.54 8.05 0.29
C LEU A 352 -18.19 6.84 -0.59
N LEU A 353 -16.98 6.28 -0.43
CA LEU A 353 -16.53 5.10 -1.13
C LEU A 353 -17.34 3.85 -0.73
N ALA A 354 -17.70 3.74 0.55
CA ALA A 354 -18.57 2.67 1.05
C ALA A 354 -20.00 2.79 0.47
N ASP A 355 -20.56 3.99 0.36
CA ASP A 355 -21.86 4.22 -0.29
C ASP A 355 -21.78 3.88 -1.79
N ALA A 356 -20.73 4.29 -2.48
CA ALA A 356 -20.49 3.94 -3.88
C ALA A 356 -20.38 2.42 -4.07
N THR A 357 -19.65 1.73 -3.20
CA THR A 357 -19.54 0.26 -3.22
C THR A 357 -20.90 -0.40 -3.01
N ALA A 358 -21.67 0.07 -2.04
CA ALA A 358 -23.01 -0.50 -1.77
C ALA A 358 -23.97 -0.30 -2.95
N ARG A 359 -23.91 0.83 -3.64
CA ARG A 359 -24.74 1.12 -4.82
C ARG A 359 -24.35 0.32 -6.05
N SER A 360 -23.06 0.12 -6.27
CA SER A 360 -22.56 -0.60 -7.44
C SER A 360 -22.69 -2.12 -7.30
N THR A 361 -22.43 -2.67 -6.10
CA THR A 361 -22.45 -4.12 -5.85
C THR A 361 -23.79 -4.63 -5.30
N GLY A 362 -24.65 -3.74 -4.78
CA GLY A 362 -25.89 -4.13 -4.08
C GLY A 362 -25.66 -4.69 -2.68
N ARG A 363 -24.45 -4.60 -2.13
CA ARG A 363 -24.06 -5.11 -0.81
C ARG A 363 -23.40 -4.00 0.01
N ALA A 364 -23.55 -4.04 1.33
CA ALA A 364 -22.83 -3.14 2.22
C ALA A 364 -21.31 -3.37 2.07
N ALA A 365 -20.56 -2.27 2.01
CA ALA A 365 -19.10 -2.36 1.90
C ALA A 365 -18.49 -3.01 3.14
N ARG A 366 -17.54 -3.92 2.93
CA ARG A 366 -16.66 -4.42 3.98
C ARG A 366 -15.63 -3.35 4.32
N VAL A 367 -15.55 -2.97 5.58
CA VAL A 367 -14.46 -2.12 6.07
C VAL A 367 -13.30 -3.01 6.50
N ILE A 368 -12.09 -2.72 6.03
CA ILE A 368 -10.91 -3.55 6.25
C ILE A 368 -9.69 -2.67 6.51
N THR A 369 -8.81 -3.11 7.40
CA THR A 369 -7.52 -2.44 7.64
C THR A 369 -6.46 -3.02 6.71
N SER A 370 -5.67 -2.16 6.04
CA SER A 370 -4.49 -2.62 5.31
C SER A 370 -3.40 -3.05 6.28
N GLY A 371 -2.95 -4.30 6.13
CA GLY A 371 -1.75 -4.77 6.81
C GLY A 371 -0.45 -4.35 6.14
N ALA A 372 -0.48 -3.96 4.87
CA ALA A 372 0.67 -3.52 4.06
C ALA A 372 0.78 -1.99 4.02
N GLY A 373 1.96 -1.47 3.67
CA GLY A 373 2.15 -0.07 3.31
C GLY A 373 1.58 0.20 1.91
N HIS A 374 1.27 1.47 1.61
CA HIS A 374 0.83 1.94 0.29
C HIS A 374 1.20 3.40 0.13
N ASP A 375 1.23 3.89 -1.10
CA ASP A 375 1.48 5.31 -1.38
C ASP A 375 0.46 6.22 -0.68
N ALA A 376 -0.78 5.73 -0.48
CA ALA A 376 -1.82 6.44 0.27
C ALA A 376 -1.36 6.88 1.66
N MET A 377 -0.52 6.12 2.36
CA MET A 377 -0.02 6.51 3.69
C MET A 377 0.90 7.73 3.67
N ILE A 378 1.58 7.93 2.56
CA ILE A 378 2.45 9.08 2.34
C ILE A 378 1.63 10.26 1.86
N VAL A 379 0.78 10.05 0.84
CA VAL A 379 -0.07 11.10 0.26
C VAL A 379 -1.05 11.65 1.30
N ALA A 380 -1.57 10.81 2.21
CA ALA A 380 -2.46 11.22 3.31
C ALA A 380 -1.86 12.27 4.26
N ARG A 381 -0.54 12.43 4.28
CA ARG A 381 0.12 13.50 5.05
C ARG A 381 -0.16 14.90 4.47
N ARG A 382 -0.58 14.99 3.21
CA ARG A 382 -0.80 16.25 2.49
C ARG A 382 -2.23 16.43 2.00
N VAL A 383 -2.88 15.39 1.49
CA VAL A 383 -4.27 15.41 1.00
C VAL A 383 -5.06 14.27 1.61
N PRO A 384 -6.38 14.44 1.87
CA PRO A 384 -7.24 13.34 2.31
C PRO A 384 -7.16 12.16 1.36
N ALA A 385 -7.04 10.96 1.89
CA ALA A 385 -6.89 9.74 1.11
C ALA A 385 -7.98 8.71 1.44
N ALA A 386 -8.37 7.94 0.45
CA ALA A 386 -9.20 6.75 0.58
C ALA A 386 -8.63 5.63 -0.29
N MET A 387 -8.92 4.38 0.10
CA MET A 387 -8.46 3.21 -0.65
C MET A 387 -9.58 2.18 -0.81
N LEU A 388 -9.59 1.51 -1.95
CA LEU A 388 -10.46 0.38 -2.26
C LEU A 388 -9.62 -0.85 -2.58
N PHE A 389 -9.83 -1.92 -1.82
CA PHE A 389 -9.23 -3.21 -2.09
C PHE A 389 -10.10 -4.07 -3.00
N LEU A 390 -9.44 -4.79 -3.91
CA LEU A 390 -9.98 -5.89 -4.67
C LEU A 390 -9.50 -7.19 -4.07
N ARG A 391 -10.34 -8.22 -4.08
CA ARG A 391 -10.01 -9.56 -3.62
C ARG A 391 -8.74 -10.10 -4.29
N SER A 392 -7.90 -10.75 -3.50
CA SER A 392 -6.70 -11.47 -3.96
C SER A 392 -6.98 -12.98 -3.89
N PRO A 393 -7.22 -13.66 -5.02
CA PRO A 393 -7.44 -15.10 -5.04
C PRO A 393 -6.27 -15.86 -4.39
N GLY A 394 -6.61 -16.72 -3.42
CA GLY A 394 -5.62 -17.44 -2.61
C GLY A 394 -4.85 -16.56 -1.60
N GLY A 395 -5.21 -15.28 -1.46
CA GLY A 395 -4.50 -14.32 -0.60
C GLY A 395 -3.06 -14.04 -1.07
N LEU A 396 -2.74 -14.31 -2.35
CA LEU A 396 -1.39 -14.20 -2.88
C LEU A 396 -1.05 -12.77 -3.26
N SER A 397 0.14 -12.32 -2.81
CA SER A 397 0.83 -11.12 -3.29
C SER A 397 2.35 -11.37 -3.24
N HIS A 398 3.14 -10.52 -3.91
CA HIS A 398 4.60 -10.69 -4.06
C HIS A 398 4.99 -12.06 -4.63
N HIS A 399 4.18 -12.57 -5.54
CA HIS A 399 4.32 -13.92 -6.09
C HIS A 399 3.84 -13.96 -7.54
N PRO A 400 4.51 -14.67 -8.46
CA PRO A 400 4.13 -14.73 -9.88
C PRO A 400 2.75 -15.36 -10.12
N GLY A 401 2.20 -16.08 -9.15
CA GLY A 401 0.84 -16.65 -9.18
C GLY A 401 -0.27 -15.70 -8.75
N GLU A 402 0.05 -14.44 -8.44
CA GLU A 402 -0.92 -13.40 -8.12
C GLU A 402 -1.97 -13.23 -9.22
N ALA A 403 -3.21 -13.02 -8.84
CA ALA A 403 -4.32 -12.92 -9.77
C ALA A 403 -5.41 -11.95 -9.28
N VAL A 404 -6.24 -11.52 -10.22
CA VAL A 404 -7.52 -10.84 -9.97
C VAL A 404 -8.62 -11.48 -10.80
N LEU A 405 -9.87 -11.36 -10.36
CA LEU A 405 -11.01 -11.88 -11.08
C LEU A 405 -11.66 -10.76 -11.92
N PRO A 406 -12.10 -11.03 -13.16
CA PRO A 406 -12.76 -10.04 -14.01
C PRO A 406 -13.98 -9.38 -13.33
N GLU A 407 -14.78 -10.15 -12.60
CA GLU A 407 -15.93 -9.65 -11.87
C GLU A 407 -15.55 -8.67 -10.75
N ASP A 408 -14.42 -8.86 -10.08
CA ASP A 408 -13.94 -7.96 -9.03
C ASP A 408 -13.43 -6.65 -9.63
N VAL A 409 -12.74 -6.73 -10.77
CA VAL A 409 -12.27 -5.55 -11.54
C VAL A 409 -13.46 -4.76 -12.07
N GLU A 410 -14.50 -5.43 -12.57
CA GLU A 410 -15.75 -4.80 -13.02
C GLU A 410 -16.45 -4.08 -11.84
N ALA A 411 -16.58 -4.74 -10.70
CA ALA A 411 -17.17 -4.17 -9.49
C ALA A 411 -16.38 -2.95 -8.99
N ALA A 412 -15.03 -3.02 -9.01
CA ALA A 412 -14.16 -1.91 -8.62
C ALA A 412 -14.28 -0.72 -9.58
N LEU A 413 -14.34 -0.96 -10.89
CA LEU A 413 -14.54 0.09 -11.88
C LEU A 413 -15.91 0.77 -11.71
N ALA A 414 -16.98 -0.02 -11.56
CA ALA A 414 -18.32 0.50 -11.30
C ALA A 414 -18.39 1.31 -10.00
N THR A 415 -17.72 0.85 -8.94
CA THR A 415 -17.57 1.58 -7.68
C THR A 415 -16.85 2.90 -7.89
N GLY A 416 -15.74 2.91 -8.63
CA GLY A 416 -15.00 4.13 -8.94
C GLY A 416 -15.85 5.16 -9.72
N VAL A 417 -16.60 4.73 -10.72
CA VAL A 417 -17.51 5.60 -11.49
C VAL A 417 -18.59 6.18 -10.58
N GLU A 418 -19.21 5.35 -9.72
CA GLU A 418 -20.24 5.80 -8.79
C GLU A 418 -19.65 6.76 -7.72
N PHE A 419 -18.44 6.49 -7.21
CA PHE A 419 -17.73 7.40 -6.31
C PHE A 419 -17.51 8.77 -6.95
N LEU A 420 -17.03 8.82 -8.19
CA LEU A 420 -16.84 10.09 -8.92
C LEU A 420 -18.17 10.81 -9.14
N ARG A 421 -19.26 10.08 -9.42
CA ARG A 421 -20.60 10.64 -9.57
C ARG A 421 -21.10 11.25 -8.26
N LEU A 422 -20.98 10.52 -7.15
CA LEU A 422 -21.39 11.00 -5.84
C LEU A 422 -20.59 12.23 -5.42
N LEU A 423 -19.26 12.19 -5.62
CA LEU A 423 -18.37 13.32 -5.33
C LEU A 423 -18.72 14.56 -6.16
N ARG A 424 -19.07 14.40 -7.45
CA ARG A 424 -19.51 15.50 -8.31
C ARG A 424 -20.81 16.13 -7.82
N ASP A 425 -21.76 15.31 -7.37
CA ASP A 425 -23.11 15.74 -7.01
C ASP A 425 -23.18 16.32 -5.57
N ASP A 426 -22.19 16.04 -4.72
CA ASP A 426 -22.10 16.55 -3.35
C ASP A 426 -21.18 17.80 -3.26
N ARG A 427 -21.79 18.98 -3.48
CA ARG A 427 -21.09 20.27 -3.37
C ARG A 427 -20.50 20.52 -1.98
N ALA A 428 -21.21 20.16 -0.93
CA ALA A 428 -20.76 20.37 0.44
C ALA A 428 -19.52 19.51 0.75
N MET A 429 -19.51 18.28 0.25
CA MET A 429 -18.35 17.40 0.32
C MET A 429 -17.15 18.00 -0.44
N LEU A 430 -17.34 18.42 -1.69
CA LEU A 430 -16.28 19.05 -2.49
C LEU A 430 -15.70 20.28 -1.78
N GLU A 431 -16.54 21.18 -1.24
CA GLU A 431 -16.11 22.36 -0.51
C GLU A 431 -15.36 22.00 0.78
N ARG A 432 -15.83 20.98 1.53
CA ARG A 432 -15.16 20.49 2.74
C ARG A 432 -13.82 19.85 2.43
N VAL A 433 -13.74 18.97 1.44
CA VAL A 433 -12.51 18.26 1.08
C VAL A 433 -11.51 19.19 0.38
N ALA A 434 -11.98 20.23 -0.34
CA ALA A 434 -11.14 21.24 -0.95
C ALA A 434 -10.68 22.34 0.03
N ALA A 435 -11.21 22.39 1.26
CA ALA A 435 -10.77 23.36 2.26
C ALA A 435 -9.32 23.07 2.70
N PRO A 436 -8.48 24.11 2.92
CA PRO A 436 -7.11 23.93 3.38
C PRO A 436 -7.01 23.03 4.63
N THR A 437 -6.01 22.17 4.70
CA THR A 437 -5.81 21.19 5.79
C THR A 437 -5.78 21.81 7.18
N SER A 438 -5.34 23.09 7.29
CA SER A 438 -5.38 23.87 8.53
C SER A 438 -6.79 24.14 9.07
N ARG A 439 -7.77 24.27 8.18
CA ARG A 439 -9.17 24.52 8.52
C ARG A 439 -9.90 23.24 8.91
N ARG A 440 -9.58 22.14 8.27
CA ARG A 440 -10.15 20.80 8.56
C ARG A 440 -9.79 20.30 9.94
N LYS A 441 -8.53 20.44 10.37
CA LYS A 441 -8.08 20.05 11.72
C LYS A 441 -8.76 20.82 12.85
N GLN A 442 -9.32 22.01 12.59
CA GLN A 442 -10.10 22.77 13.56
C GLN A 442 -11.56 22.33 13.64
N GLU A 443 -12.15 21.88 12.54
CA GLU A 443 -13.54 21.40 12.49
C GLU A 443 -13.68 19.99 13.11
N ASP A 444 -12.70 19.10 12.89
CA ASP A 444 -12.66 17.76 13.50
C ASP A 444 -12.39 17.76 15.01
N LEU A 445 -11.86 18.86 15.57
CA LEU A 445 -11.67 19.05 17.01
C LEU A 445 -12.95 19.56 17.72
N HIS A 446 -13.98 19.94 16.96
CA HIS A 446 -15.24 20.49 17.48
C HIS A 446 -16.48 19.68 17.10
N ALA A 447 -16.31 18.54 16.38
CA ALA A 447 -17.34 17.57 16.04
C ALA A 447 -17.24 16.32 16.90
#